data_1de9b103f44a02d9de280f6edf86016b
#
_entry.id   1de9b103f44a02d9de280f6edf86016b
#
_cell.length_a   1.000
_cell.length_b   1.000
_cell.length_c   1.000
_cell.angle_alpha   90.00
_cell.angle_beta   90.00
_cell.angle_gamma   90.00
#
_symmetry.space_group_name_H-M   'P 1'
#
loop_
_entity.id
_entity.type
_entity.pdbx_description
1 polymer ?
#
loop_
_entity_poly.entity_id
_entity_poly.type
_entity_poly.pdbx_seq_one_letter_code
_entity_poly.pdbx_strand_id
1 'polypeptide(L)'
;MRSQRFISCFIFGLLLMEKRVVFTNKVLPYLLLAPQLAITVIFFFLPAGQALWQSMQLQDPFGLSTVFVGLENFTDLFKEPTYLDSFKVTAVFSILVAVIGLSLSLLLAVMANRVLRAAGLYKTMLIWPYAVAPAVVGALWLFMLSPSVGILAFGLEQLGMHWNPRLDGGQAMLLVLVASVWKQVSYNFLFFLAGLQSIPKSLLEAAAIDGATPSRRFWSIVFPLLSPTAFFLLVVNVIYAFFDTFAVIDTTTQGGPGTSTAILVYKVYSDGFRGLNLGSSAAQSVVLMVIVVALTAIQFRYIDRKVQY
;
A
#
# COMPACT_ATOMS: atom_id res chain seq x y z
N MET A 1 -17.91 56.59 5.93
CA MET A 1 -19.15 55.81 5.68
C MET A 1 -19.23 55.11 4.32
N ARG A 2 -18.34 55.37 3.33
CA ARG A 2 -18.36 54.69 2.00
C ARG A 2 -17.57 53.36 1.95
N SER A 3 -16.60 53.15 2.82
CA SER A 3 -15.72 51.93 2.81
C SER A 3 -16.41 50.65 3.31
N GLN A 4 -17.32 50.76 4.27
CA GLN A 4 -17.99 49.57 4.81
C GLN A 4 -19.03 48.95 3.87
N ARG A 5 -19.63 49.70 2.97
CA ARG A 5 -20.58 49.18 1.98
C ARG A 5 -19.91 48.39 0.86
N PHE A 6 -18.65 48.67 0.53
CA PHE A 6 -17.91 47.93 -0.49
C PHE A 6 -17.48 46.56 0.02
N ILE A 7 -17.06 46.44 1.27
CA ILE A 7 -16.66 45.16 1.89
C ILE A 7 -17.88 44.25 2.07
N SER A 8 -19.02 44.78 2.48
CA SER A 8 -20.27 44.03 2.64
C SER A 8 -20.80 43.52 1.30
N CYS A 9 -20.66 44.24 0.19
CA CYS A 9 -21.09 43.82 -1.13
C CYS A 9 -20.15 42.75 -1.73
N PHE A 10 -18.86 42.81 -1.42
CA PHE A 10 -17.86 41.82 -1.87
C PHE A 10 -18.02 40.49 -1.14
N ILE A 11 -18.26 40.52 0.17
CA ILE A 11 -18.53 39.31 0.99
C ILE A 11 -19.87 38.69 0.61
N PHE A 12 -20.91 39.49 0.31
CA PHE A 12 -22.20 38.98 -0.17
C PHE A 12 -22.13 38.40 -1.58
N GLY A 13 -21.26 38.93 -2.45
CA GLY A 13 -20.97 38.35 -3.77
C GLY A 13 -20.22 37.03 -3.71
N LEU A 14 -19.30 36.85 -2.75
CA LEU A 14 -18.57 35.58 -2.53
C LEU A 14 -19.47 34.48 -1.95
N LEU A 15 -20.43 34.83 -1.10
CA LEU A 15 -21.40 33.88 -0.54
C LEU A 15 -22.47 33.40 -1.54
N LEU A 16 -22.63 34.10 -2.67
CA LEU A 16 -23.55 33.67 -3.75
C LEU A 16 -22.92 32.82 -4.83
N MET A 17 -21.62 32.47 -4.75
CA MET A 17 -20.91 31.64 -5.74
C MET A 17 -20.82 30.18 -5.39
N GLU A 18 -21.46 29.68 -4.35
CA GLU A 18 -21.78 28.25 -4.26
C GLU A 18 -22.94 27.91 -5.19
N LYS A 19 -22.72 27.98 -6.49
CA LYS A 19 -23.61 27.32 -7.46
C LYS A 19 -23.48 25.83 -7.21
N ARG A 20 -24.32 25.26 -6.34
CA ARG A 20 -24.66 23.84 -6.41
C ARG A 20 -25.08 23.59 -7.86
N VAL A 21 -24.25 22.86 -8.60
CA VAL A 21 -24.61 22.37 -9.94
C VAL A 21 -25.71 21.35 -9.72
N VAL A 22 -26.94 21.83 -9.62
CA VAL A 22 -28.13 20.97 -9.58
C VAL A 22 -28.44 20.64 -11.03
N PHE A 23 -28.17 19.40 -11.43
CA PHE A 23 -28.62 18.92 -12.73
C PHE A 23 -30.16 19.04 -12.78
N THR A 24 -30.68 19.89 -13.65
CA THR A 24 -32.12 20.04 -13.88
C THR A 24 -32.76 18.78 -14.46
N ASN A 25 -31.97 17.99 -15.17
CA ASN A 25 -32.39 16.70 -15.73
C ASN A 25 -31.97 15.56 -14.80
N LYS A 26 -32.93 14.83 -14.25
CA LYS A 26 -32.72 13.72 -13.33
C LYS A 26 -31.99 12.52 -13.97
N VAL A 27 -32.07 12.36 -15.29
CA VAL A 27 -31.48 11.22 -16.03
C VAL A 27 -30.02 11.48 -16.39
N LEU A 28 -29.64 12.73 -16.67
CA LEU A 28 -28.29 13.08 -17.12
C LEU A 28 -27.16 12.61 -16.18
N PRO A 29 -27.25 12.75 -14.85
CA PRO A 29 -26.20 12.23 -13.95
C PRO A 29 -26.00 10.72 -14.07
N TYR A 30 -27.09 9.96 -14.18
CA TYR A 30 -27.01 8.50 -14.33
C TYR A 30 -26.41 8.10 -15.68
N LEU A 31 -26.73 8.82 -16.75
CA LEU A 31 -26.16 8.58 -18.08
C LEU A 31 -24.64 8.86 -18.10
N LEU A 32 -24.21 9.92 -17.42
CA LEU A 32 -22.79 10.25 -17.29
C LEU A 32 -22.02 9.24 -16.43
N LEU A 33 -22.67 8.68 -15.40
CA LEU A 33 -22.09 7.63 -14.55
C LEU A 33 -22.17 6.23 -15.15
N ALA A 34 -23.08 6.00 -16.10
CA ALA A 34 -23.35 4.67 -16.66
C ALA A 34 -22.09 3.97 -17.20
N PRO A 35 -21.19 4.61 -17.97
CA PRO A 35 -19.96 3.96 -18.46
C PRO A 35 -19.07 3.49 -17.31
N GLN A 36 -18.88 4.31 -16.29
CA GLN A 36 -18.08 3.96 -15.12
C GLN A 36 -18.72 2.84 -14.31
N LEU A 37 -20.03 2.90 -14.10
CA LEU A 37 -20.75 1.84 -13.39
C LEU A 37 -20.70 0.52 -14.15
N ALA A 38 -20.86 0.55 -15.48
CA ALA A 38 -20.76 -0.64 -16.33
C ALA A 38 -19.37 -1.29 -16.20
N ILE A 39 -18.29 -0.50 -16.30
CA ILE A 39 -16.92 -0.99 -16.10
C ILE A 39 -16.75 -1.60 -14.71
N THR A 40 -17.24 -0.92 -13.68
CA THR A 40 -17.15 -1.41 -12.31
C THR A 40 -17.90 -2.73 -12.11
N VAL A 41 -19.12 -2.85 -12.65
CA VAL A 41 -19.91 -4.09 -12.55
C VAL A 41 -19.22 -5.23 -13.31
N ILE A 42 -18.80 -4.99 -14.55
CA ILE A 42 -18.26 -6.04 -15.42
C ILE A 42 -16.87 -6.51 -14.95
N PHE A 43 -15.99 -5.59 -14.53
CA PHE A 43 -14.60 -5.93 -14.25
C PHE A 43 -14.29 -6.13 -12.75
N PHE A 44 -15.17 -5.72 -11.83
CA PHE A 44 -14.99 -5.92 -10.40
C PHE A 44 -16.06 -6.82 -9.78
N PHE A 45 -17.33 -6.47 -9.91
CA PHE A 45 -18.37 -7.24 -9.24
C PHE A 45 -18.60 -8.61 -9.86
N LEU A 46 -18.56 -8.71 -11.18
CA LEU A 46 -18.77 -9.99 -11.86
C LEU A 46 -17.65 -11.00 -11.56
N PRO A 47 -16.33 -10.67 -11.68
CA PRO A 47 -15.26 -11.57 -11.27
C PRO A 47 -15.29 -11.90 -9.78
N ALA A 48 -15.64 -10.94 -8.90
CA ALA A 48 -15.79 -11.22 -7.47
C ALA A 48 -16.93 -12.21 -7.20
N GLY A 49 -18.06 -12.07 -7.88
CA GLY A 49 -19.16 -13.04 -7.81
C GLY A 49 -18.77 -14.42 -8.35
N GLN A 50 -18.00 -14.47 -9.44
CA GLN A 50 -17.46 -15.72 -9.97
C GLN A 50 -16.50 -16.38 -8.98
N ALA A 51 -15.59 -15.63 -8.34
CA ALA A 51 -14.69 -16.16 -7.34
C ALA A 51 -15.46 -16.74 -6.13
N LEU A 52 -16.51 -16.05 -5.66
CA LEU A 52 -17.41 -16.56 -4.61
C LEU A 52 -18.09 -17.87 -5.02
N TRP A 53 -18.54 -17.97 -6.25
CA TRP A 53 -19.16 -19.20 -6.77
C TRP A 53 -18.15 -20.33 -6.91
N GLN A 54 -16.99 -20.06 -7.50
CA GLN A 54 -15.91 -21.04 -7.68
C GLN A 54 -15.32 -21.51 -6.35
N SER A 55 -15.31 -20.67 -5.31
CA SER A 55 -14.82 -21.06 -3.98
C SER A 55 -15.65 -22.17 -3.33
N MET A 56 -16.87 -22.40 -3.79
CA MET A 56 -17.77 -23.45 -3.33
C MET A 56 -17.76 -24.69 -4.25
N GLN A 57 -16.86 -24.72 -5.22
CA GLN A 57 -16.77 -25.81 -6.20
C GLN A 57 -15.40 -26.48 -6.11
N LEU A 58 -15.40 -27.80 -6.27
CA LEU A 58 -14.21 -28.57 -6.59
C LEU A 58 -14.16 -28.73 -8.12
N GLN A 59 -13.15 -28.17 -8.73
CA GLN A 59 -12.95 -28.25 -10.17
C GLN A 59 -11.82 -29.21 -10.47
N ASP A 60 -12.06 -30.12 -11.42
CA ASP A 60 -11.01 -30.98 -11.96
C ASP A 60 -9.90 -30.11 -12.59
N PRO A 61 -8.61 -30.45 -12.38
CA PRO A 61 -7.46 -29.69 -12.93
C PRO A 61 -7.52 -29.47 -14.44
N PHE A 62 -8.18 -30.37 -15.17
CA PHE A 62 -8.36 -30.27 -16.62
C PHE A 62 -9.66 -29.54 -17.03
N GLY A 63 -10.45 -29.11 -16.05
CA GLY A 63 -11.71 -28.38 -16.29
C GLY A 63 -12.85 -29.23 -16.86
N LEU A 64 -12.73 -30.57 -16.81
CA LEU A 64 -13.71 -31.49 -17.39
C LEU A 64 -14.95 -31.69 -16.52
N SER A 65 -14.83 -31.46 -15.22
CA SER A 65 -15.93 -31.61 -14.27
C SER A 65 -15.85 -30.58 -13.14
N THR A 66 -17.01 -30.17 -12.65
CA THR A 66 -17.14 -29.32 -11.45
C THR A 66 -18.18 -29.94 -10.54
N VAL A 67 -17.83 -30.07 -9.26
CA VAL A 67 -18.72 -30.58 -8.22
C VAL A 67 -18.92 -29.48 -7.19
N PHE A 68 -20.18 -29.27 -6.77
CA PHE A 68 -20.47 -28.33 -5.70
C PHE A 68 -20.17 -28.98 -4.35
N VAL A 69 -19.22 -28.39 -3.59
CA VAL A 69 -18.73 -28.90 -2.30
C VAL A 69 -19.03 -27.97 -1.12
N GLY A 70 -19.75 -26.86 -1.36
CA GLY A 70 -20.11 -25.90 -0.34
C GLY A 70 -18.89 -25.25 0.32
N LEU A 71 -18.70 -25.43 1.62
CA LEU A 71 -17.62 -24.80 2.40
C LEU A 71 -16.38 -25.71 2.58
N GLU A 72 -16.30 -26.85 1.91
CA GLU A 72 -15.22 -27.81 2.08
C GLU A 72 -13.86 -27.20 1.74
N ASN A 73 -13.74 -26.45 0.63
CA ASN A 73 -12.51 -25.74 0.26
C ASN A 73 -12.01 -24.81 1.39
N PHE A 74 -12.90 -24.16 2.13
CA PHE A 74 -12.51 -23.29 3.24
C PHE A 74 -12.04 -24.10 4.45
N THR A 75 -12.71 -25.23 4.76
CA THR A 75 -12.31 -26.07 5.90
C THR A 75 -10.94 -26.72 5.66
N ASP A 76 -10.67 -27.13 4.45
CA ASP A 76 -9.40 -27.75 4.08
C ASP A 76 -8.26 -26.70 4.02
N LEU A 77 -8.57 -25.50 3.52
CA LEU A 77 -7.63 -24.41 3.52
C LEU A 77 -7.09 -24.09 4.92
N PHE A 78 -7.95 -24.02 5.93
CA PHE A 78 -7.53 -23.73 7.32
C PHE A 78 -6.83 -24.91 8.01
N LYS A 79 -6.89 -26.13 7.45
CA LYS A 79 -6.10 -27.28 7.90
C LYS A 79 -4.74 -27.36 7.23
N GLU A 80 -4.54 -26.66 6.14
CA GLU A 80 -3.30 -26.70 5.36
C GLU A 80 -2.19 -25.89 6.03
N PRO A 81 -1.07 -26.53 6.47
CA PRO A 81 0.01 -25.82 7.16
C PRO A 81 0.66 -24.73 6.32
N THR A 82 0.80 -24.94 5.01
CA THR A 82 1.43 -23.95 4.08
C THR A 82 0.59 -22.70 3.93
N TYR A 83 -0.74 -22.78 4.04
CA TYR A 83 -1.62 -21.63 4.05
C TYR A 83 -1.48 -20.82 5.34
N LEU A 84 -1.42 -21.49 6.49
CA LEU A 84 -1.22 -20.82 7.79
C LEU A 84 0.15 -20.15 7.88
N ASP A 85 1.18 -20.75 7.27
CA ASP A 85 2.50 -20.14 7.19
C ASP A 85 2.47 -18.90 6.26
N SER A 86 1.79 -18.98 5.11
CA SER A 86 1.61 -17.82 4.24
C SER A 86 0.86 -16.66 4.92
N PHE A 87 -0.09 -16.98 5.82
CA PHE A 87 -0.75 -15.97 6.63
C PHE A 87 0.22 -15.26 7.58
N LYS A 88 1.05 -16.01 8.31
CA LYS A 88 2.09 -15.46 9.20
C LYS A 88 3.10 -14.61 8.43
N VAL A 89 3.57 -15.14 7.29
CA VAL A 89 4.52 -14.45 6.40
C VAL A 89 3.92 -13.12 5.93
N THR A 90 2.65 -13.12 5.50
CA THR A 90 1.96 -11.90 5.07
C THR A 90 1.84 -10.88 6.20
N ALA A 91 1.46 -11.32 7.40
CA ALA A 91 1.32 -10.44 8.55
C ALA A 91 2.65 -9.77 8.93
N VAL A 92 3.72 -10.58 9.06
CA VAL A 92 5.06 -10.07 9.40
C VAL A 92 5.57 -9.13 8.30
N PHE A 93 5.47 -9.54 7.04
CA PHE A 93 5.91 -8.75 5.90
C PHE A 93 5.17 -7.40 5.82
N SER A 94 3.84 -7.41 5.95
CA SER A 94 3.02 -6.20 5.88
C SER A 94 3.35 -5.21 7.01
N ILE A 95 3.54 -5.70 8.23
CA ILE A 95 3.95 -4.87 9.37
C ILE A 95 5.32 -4.25 9.11
N LEU A 96 6.29 -5.04 8.64
CA LEU A 96 7.64 -4.55 8.37
C LEU A 96 7.65 -3.52 7.24
N VAL A 97 6.95 -3.77 6.12
CA VAL A 97 6.82 -2.81 5.01
C VAL A 97 6.19 -1.52 5.48
N ALA A 98 5.08 -1.58 6.23
CA ALA A 98 4.40 -0.40 6.72
C ALA A 98 5.26 0.39 7.71
N VAL A 99 5.81 -0.26 8.74
CA VAL A 99 6.60 0.42 9.78
C VAL A 99 7.87 1.03 9.20
N ILE A 100 8.66 0.25 8.46
CA ILE A 100 9.93 0.73 7.89
C ILE A 100 9.64 1.76 6.80
N GLY A 101 8.69 1.49 5.89
CA GLY A 101 8.33 2.39 4.80
C GLY A 101 7.84 3.75 5.29
N LEU A 102 6.92 3.78 6.25
CA LEU A 102 6.39 5.03 6.81
C LEU A 102 7.46 5.78 7.61
N SER A 103 8.20 5.10 8.47
CA SER A 103 9.22 5.73 9.31
C SER A 103 10.34 6.34 8.48
N LEU A 104 10.86 5.59 7.50
CA LEU A 104 11.93 6.06 6.63
C LEU A 104 11.46 7.23 5.74
N SER A 105 10.24 7.13 5.18
CA SER A 105 9.66 8.20 4.36
C SER A 105 9.44 9.49 5.13
N LEU A 106 8.92 9.38 6.36
CA LEU A 106 8.71 10.53 7.22
C LEU A 106 10.04 11.21 7.57
N LEU A 107 11.07 10.42 7.93
CA LEU A 107 12.41 10.92 8.18
C LEU A 107 12.96 11.68 6.98
N LEU A 108 12.91 11.06 5.80
CA LEU A 108 13.36 11.67 4.55
C LEU A 108 12.58 12.92 4.18
N ALA A 109 11.27 12.95 4.40
CA ALA A 109 10.42 14.10 4.15
C ALA A 109 10.75 15.29 5.08
N VAL A 110 10.98 15.00 6.38
CA VAL A 110 11.41 16.02 7.35
C VAL A 110 12.79 16.58 6.98
N MET A 111 13.72 15.73 6.56
CA MET A 111 15.04 16.18 6.10
C MET A 111 14.92 17.02 4.81
N ALA A 112 14.16 16.55 3.82
CA ALA A 112 13.97 17.24 2.54
C ALA A 112 13.27 18.61 2.70
N ASN A 113 12.37 18.72 3.67
CA ASN A 113 11.67 19.98 3.95
C ASN A 113 12.60 21.09 4.49
N ARG A 114 13.78 20.71 5.00
CA ARG A 114 14.83 21.64 5.50
C ARG A 114 15.90 21.98 4.46
N VAL A 115 15.97 21.25 3.35
CA VAL A 115 17.00 21.45 2.31
C VAL A 115 16.67 22.68 1.49
N LEU A 116 17.58 23.68 1.50
CA LEU A 116 17.44 24.92 0.75
C LEU A 116 18.16 24.88 -0.61
N ARG A 117 19.29 24.16 -0.70
CA ARG A 117 20.08 24.04 -1.93
C ARG A 117 19.86 22.69 -2.59
N ALA A 118 19.76 22.67 -3.93
CA ALA A 118 19.51 21.46 -4.72
C ALA A 118 18.24 20.68 -4.33
N ALA A 119 17.25 21.33 -3.71
CA ALA A 119 16.02 20.70 -3.23
C ALA A 119 15.26 19.96 -4.35
N GLY A 120 15.27 20.48 -5.58
CA GLY A 120 14.64 19.83 -6.73
C GLY A 120 15.30 18.49 -7.06
N LEU A 121 16.62 18.46 -7.18
CA LEU A 121 17.37 17.22 -7.49
C LEU A 121 17.16 16.16 -6.43
N TYR A 122 17.26 16.53 -5.14
CA TYR A 122 17.05 15.62 -4.02
C TYR A 122 15.64 15.00 -4.02
N LYS A 123 14.61 15.84 -4.21
CA LYS A 123 13.24 15.40 -4.30
C LYS A 123 13.03 14.46 -5.50
N THR A 124 13.56 14.81 -6.67
CA THR A 124 13.45 13.97 -7.87
C THR A 124 14.09 12.61 -7.64
N MET A 125 15.29 12.55 -7.04
CA MET A 125 15.96 11.29 -6.74
C MET A 125 15.20 10.41 -5.74
N LEU A 126 14.44 11.00 -4.83
CA LEU A 126 13.61 10.25 -3.89
C LEU A 126 12.28 9.78 -4.48
N ILE A 127 11.76 10.46 -5.50
CA ILE A 127 10.45 10.15 -6.08
C ILE A 127 10.57 9.15 -7.24
N TRP A 128 11.67 9.16 -8.00
CA TRP A 128 11.76 8.35 -9.23
C TRP A 128 11.56 6.82 -9.02
N PRO A 129 11.93 6.17 -7.89
CA PRO A 129 11.68 4.75 -7.72
C PRO A 129 10.21 4.36 -7.80
N TYR A 130 9.30 5.28 -7.47
CA TYR A 130 7.87 5.05 -7.62
C TYR A 130 7.44 4.79 -9.08
N ALA A 131 8.10 5.43 -10.05
CA ALA A 131 7.79 5.27 -11.47
C ALA A 131 8.21 3.90 -12.03
N VAL A 132 9.06 3.15 -11.32
CA VAL A 132 9.55 1.84 -11.78
C VAL A 132 8.47 0.78 -11.58
N ALA A 133 8.20 -0.03 -12.60
CA ALA A 133 7.26 -1.13 -12.51
C ALA A 133 7.71 -2.16 -11.45
N PRO A 134 6.78 -2.74 -10.64
CA PRO A 134 7.14 -3.65 -9.55
C PRO A 134 7.99 -4.84 -9.96
N ALA A 135 7.72 -5.45 -11.12
CA ALA A 135 8.53 -6.56 -11.65
C ALA A 135 9.97 -6.14 -11.97
N VAL A 136 10.16 -4.91 -12.50
CA VAL A 136 11.50 -4.36 -12.77
C VAL A 136 12.23 -4.07 -11.46
N VAL A 137 11.53 -3.58 -10.44
CA VAL A 137 12.10 -3.41 -9.08
C VAL A 137 12.63 -4.74 -8.56
N GLY A 138 11.81 -5.81 -8.65
CA GLY A 138 12.22 -7.14 -8.25
C GLY A 138 13.47 -7.62 -8.99
N ALA A 139 13.48 -7.49 -10.32
CA ALA A 139 14.62 -7.90 -11.14
C ALA A 139 15.90 -7.10 -10.81
N LEU A 140 15.81 -5.79 -10.59
CA LEU A 140 16.94 -4.95 -10.20
C LEU A 140 17.54 -5.39 -8.87
N TRP A 141 16.71 -5.56 -7.84
CA TRP A 141 17.17 -5.97 -6.53
C TRP A 141 17.69 -7.41 -6.50
N LEU A 142 17.06 -8.32 -7.25
CA LEU A 142 17.57 -9.67 -7.43
C LEU A 142 18.97 -9.68 -8.06
N PHE A 143 19.19 -8.85 -9.09
CA PHE A 143 20.49 -8.74 -9.73
C PHE A 143 21.54 -8.12 -8.79
N MET A 144 21.21 -7.01 -8.11
CA MET A 144 22.13 -6.34 -7.18
C MET A 144 22.53 -7.19 -5.98
N LEU A 145 21.62 -8.05 -5.49
CA LEU A 145 21.82 -8.95 -4.34
C LEU A 145 22.06 -10.40 -4.75
N SER A 146 22.32 -10.67 -6.05
CA SER A 146 22.67 -12.03 -6.53
C SER A 146 24.03 -12.45 -5.97
N PRO A 147 24.14 -13.64 -5.33
CA PRO A 147 25.42 -14.11 -4.76
C PRO A 147 26.55 -14.21 -5.78
N SER A 148 26.23 -14.46 -7.07
CA SER A 148 27.24 -14.72 -8.11
C SER A 148 27.74 -13.46 -8.85
N VAL A 149 26.89 -12.41 -8.96
CA VAL A 149 27.20 -11.24 -9.80
C VAL A 149 26.81 -9.89 -9.15
N GLY A 150 26.17 -9.93 -7.99
CA GLY A 150 25.59 -8.75 -7.36
C GLY A 150 26.62 -7.91 -6.62
N ILE A 151 26.71 -6.62 -6.93
CA ILE A 151 27.64 -5.70 -6.28
C ILE A 151 27.34 -5.52 -4.78
N LEU A 152 26.06 -5.56 -4.39
CA LEU A 152 25.68 -5.47 -2.99
C LEU A 152 25.95 -6.78 -2.24
N ALA A 153 25.72 -7.94 -2.90
CA ALA A 153 26.07 -9.24 -2.34
C ALA A 153 27.57 -9.33 -2.07
N PHE A 154 28.39 -8.90 -3.03
CA PHE A 154 29.84 -8.81 -2.85
C PHE A 154 30.22 -7.90 -1.66
N GLY A 155 29.59 -6.75 -1.52
CA GLY A 155 29.81 -5.87 -0.36
C GLY A 155 29.46 -6.52 0.97
N LEU A 156 28.38 -7.29 1.06
CA LEU A 156 27.98 -8.05 2.25
C LEU A 156 28.99 -9.15 2.58
N GLU A 157 29.50 -9.87 1.59
CA GLU A 157 30.54 -10.89 1.79
C GLU A 157 31.86 -10.29 2.31
N GLN A 158 32.26 -9.10 1.83
CA GLN A 158 33.42 -8.38 2.35
C GLN A 158 33.28 -7.99 3.83
N LEU A 159 32.04 -7.81 4.30
CA LEU A 159 31.71 -7.57 5.71
C LEU A 159 31.62 -8.88 6.53
N GLY A 160 31.95 -10.03 5.92
CA GLY A 160 31.92 -11.35 6.59
C GLY A 160 30.51 -11.97 6.68
N MET A 161 29.53 -11.42 5.97
CA MET A 161 28.16 -11.99 5.93
C MET A 161 28.02 -12.95 4.74
N HIS A 162 27.69 -14.22 5.05
CA HIS A 162 27.35 -15.20 4.01
C HIS A 162 25.95 -14.89 3.46
N TRP A 163 25.89 -14.34 2.26
CA TRP A 163 24.65 -13.93 1.64
C TRP A 163 24.20 -14.91 0.56
N ASN A 164 23.11 -15.64 0.80
CA ASN A 164 22.49 -16.52 -0.19
C ASN A 164 20.95 -16.60 0.02
N PRO A 165 20.17 -15.67 -0.54
CA PRO A 165 18.72 -15.65 -0.40
C PRO A 165 18.00 -16.82 -1.08
N ARG A 166 18.70 -17.61 -1.88
CA ARG A 166 18.11 -18.82 -2.49
C ARG A 166 18.05 -19.99 -1.50
N LEU A 167 18.92 -19.99 -0.48
CA LEU A 167 19.01 -21.06 0.52
C LEU A 167 18.49 -20.62 1.89
N ASP A 168 18.53 -19.34 2.19
CA ASP A 168 18.12 -18.79 3.49
C ASP A 168 16.83 -17.97 3.35
N GLY A 169 15.75 -18.43 4.02
CA GLY A 169 14.45 -17.79 3.99
C GLY A 169 14.41 -16.40 4.62
N GLY A 170 15.25 -16.15 5.63
CA GLY A 170 15.38 -14.82 6.25
C GLY A 170 16.00 -13.80 5.29
N GLN A 171 17.05 -14.22 4.58
CA GLN A 171 17.69 -13.39 3.56
C GLN A 171 16.79 -13.17 2.33
N ALA A 172 16.02 -14.16 1.93
CA ALA A 172 15.01 -14.03 0.89
C ALA A 172 13.93 -13.00 1.29
N MET A 173 13.43 -13.08 2.51
CA MET A 173 12.48 -12.13 3.06
C MET A 173 13.08 -10.72 3.11
N LEU A 174 14.34 -10.58 3.52
CA LEU A 174 15.03 -9.29 3.54
C LEU A 174 15.18 -8.69 2.13
N LEU A 175 15.50 -9.50 1.11
CA LEU A 175 15.56 -9.05 -0.29
C LEU A 175 14.22 -8.49 -0.75
N VAL A 176 13.13 -9.23 -0.54
CA VAL A 176 11.77 -8.80 -0.93
C VAL A 176 11.35 -7.55 -0.15
N LEU A 177 11.67 -7.50 1.14
CA LEU A 177 11.38 -6.35 2.01
C LEU A 177 12.09 -5.08 1.54
N VAL A 178 13.39 -5.17 1.29
CA VAL A 178 14.19 -4.01 0.81
C VAL A 178 13.68 -3.51 -0.53
N ALA A 179 13.41 -4.40 -1.49
CA ALA A 179 12.86 -4.06 -2.79
C ALA A 179 11.51 -3.35 -2.67
N SER A 180 10.61 -3.89 -1.84
CA SER A 180 9.27 -3.35 -1.63
C SER A 180 9.28 -2.01 -0.90
N VAL A 181 10.07 -1.90 0.18
CA VAL A 181 10.22 -0.66 0.94
C VAL A 181 10.85 0.44 0.07
N TRP A 182 11.90 0.14 -0.69
CA TRP A 182 12.56 1.10 -1.57
C TRP A 182 11.59 1.77 -2.55
N LYS A 183 10.68 0.99 -3.15
CA LYS A 183 9.64 1.53 -4.03
C LYS A 183 8.60 2.34 -3.24
N GLN A 184 8.11 1.82 -2.14
CA GLN A 184 7.01 2.40 -1.37
C GLN A 184 7.42 3.66 -0.61
N VAL A 185 8.69 3.76 -0.18
CA VAL A 185 9.25 4.97 0.45
C VAL A 185 9.07 6.20 -0.44
N SER A 186 9.23 6.06 -1.74
CA SER A 186 9.06 7.17 -2.70
C SER A 186 7.64 7.73 -2.72
N TYR A 187 6.65 6.85 -2.71
CA TYR A 187 5.25 7.22 -2.63
C TYR A 187 4.92 7.92 -1.31
N ASN A 188 5.26 7.28 -0.21
CA ASN A 188 5.02 7.83 1.14
C ASN A 188 5.73 9.18 1.35
N PHE A 189 6.96 9.31 0.86
CA PHE A 189 7.75 10.54 0.91
C PHE A 189 7.02 11.72 0.26
N LEU A 190 6.42 11.52 -0.91
CA LEU A 190 5.70 12.57 -1.64
C LEU A 190 4.54 13.13 -0.80
N PHE A 191 3.74 12.24 -0.22
CA PHE A 191 2.58 12.65 0.60
C PHE A 191 3.00 13.26 1.94
N PHE A 192 4.00 12.71 2.61
CA PHE A 192 4.52 13.31 3.83
C PHE A 192 5.12 14.70 3.58
N LEU A 193 5.85 14.85 2.48
CA LEU A 193 6.42 16.16 2.11
C LEU A 193 5.31 17.19 1.82
N ALA A 194 4.27 16.81 1.09
CA ALA A 194 3.11 17.67 0.83
C ALA A 194 2.39 18.04 2.13
N GLY A 195 2.15 17.07 3.00
CA GLY A 195 1.55 17.29 4.32
C GLY A 195 2.40 18.22 5.20
N LEU A 196 3.72 18.05 5.23
CA LEU A 196 4.62 18.94 5.97
C LEU A 196 4.59 20.39 5.44
N GLN A 197 4.47 20.55 4.12
CA GLN A 197 4.43 21.86 3.48
C GLN A 197 3.09 22.59 3.66
N SER A 198 2.01 21.87 3.98
CA SER A 198 0.69 22.46 4.27
C SER A 198 0.59 23.06 5.68
N ILE A 199 1.52 22.72 6.59
CA ILE A 199 1.51 23.24 7.96
C ILE A 199 1.94 24.71 7.97
N PRO A 200 1.12 25.64 8.52
CA PRO A 200 1.47 27.06 8.60
C PRO A 200 2.75 27.30 9.41
N LYS A 201 3.71 28.00 8.81
CA LYS A 201 5.00 28.31 9.48
C LYS A 201 4.82 29.11 10.75
N SER A 202 3.80 29.97 10.82
CA SER A 202 3.47 30.80 11.99
C SER A 202 3.26 29.97 13.26
N LEU A 203 2.70 28.76 13.16
CA LEU A 203 2.55 27.86 14.30
C LEU A 203 3.90 27.39 14.85
N LEU A 204 4.84 27.08 13.96
CA LEU A 204 6.17 26.62 14.33
C LEU A 204 7.03 27.75 14.88
N GLU A 205 6.85 28.97 14.37
CA GLU A 205 7.54 30.18 14.82
C GLU A 205 7.03 30.63 16.20
N ALA A 206 5.71 30.65 16.41
CA ALA A 206 5.12 30.94 17.73
C ALA A 206 5.63 29.95 18.80
N ALA A 207 5.60 28.65 18.52
CA ALA A 207 6.11 27.65 19.43
C ALA A 207 7.64 27.77 19.68
N ALA A 208 8.39 28.34 18.73
CA ALA A 208 9.81 28.61 18.93
C ALA A 208 10.02 29.81 19.87
N ILE A 209 9.19 30.84 19.77
CA ILE A 209 9.20 32.01 20.65
C ILE A 209 8.84 31.58 22.09
N ASP A 210 7.89 30.62 22.25
CA ASP A 210 7.52 30.02 23.53
C ASP A 210 8.59 29.08 24.10
N GLY A 211 9.77 28.96 23.46
CA GLY A 211 10.90 28.16 23.93
C GLY A 211 10.79 26.66 23.66
N ALA A 212 9.84 26.22 22.82
CA ALA A 212 9.72 24.80 22.48
C ALA A 212 10.92 24.32 21.65
N THR A 213 11.57 23.23 22.07
CA THR A 213 12.65 22.60 21.32
C THR A 213 12.17 22.00 20.00
N PRO A 214 13.05 21.80 19.00
CA PRO A 214 12.67 21.21 17.71
C PRO A 214 11.95 19.86 17.84
N SER A 215 12.40 18.99 18.76
CA SER A 215 11.74 17.70 19.02
C SER A 215 10.34 17.87 19.60
N ARG A 216 10.18 18.79 20.56
CA ARG A 216 8.86 19.07 21.16
C ARG A 216 7.89 19.64 20.12
N ARG A 217 8.36 20.57 19.25
CA ARG A 217 7.54 21.09 18.13
C ARG A 217 7.11 19.99 17.17
N PHE A 218 8.03 19.05 16.86
CA PHE A 218 7.70 17.94 15.99
C PHE A 218 6.59 17.06 16.58
N TRP A 219 6.77 16.56 17.80
CA TRP A 219 5.81 15.61 18.40
C TRP A 219 4.51 16.27 18.87
N SER A 220 4.51 17.55 19.26
CA SER A 220 3.33 18.22 19.80
C SER A 220 2.54 19.02 18.76
N ILE A 221 3.14 19.38 17.61
CA ILE A 221 2.47 20.20 16.58
C ILE A 221 2.51 19.48 15.22
N VAL A 222 3.71 19.17 14.72
CA VAL A 222 3.87 18.65 13.35
C VAL A 222 3.23 17.28 13.20
N PHE A 223 3.58 16.33 14.07
CA PHE A 223 3.09 14.95 13.96
C PHE A 223 1.56 14.84 14.15
N PRO A 224 0.91 15.52 15.12
CA PRO A 224 -0.54 15.54 15.20
C PRO A 224 -1.23 16.13 13.95
N LEU A 225 -0.72 17.24 13.40
CA LEU A 225 -1.26 17.84 12.18
C LEU A 225 -1.01 16.97 10.94
N LEU A 226 0.02 16.13 10.96
CA LEU A 226 0.35 15.18 9.89
C LEU A 226 -0.42 13.85 10.03
N SER A 227 -1.10 13.64 11.15
CA SER A 227 -1.77 12.36 11.45
C SER A 227 -2.82 11.94 10.39
N PRO A 228 -3.60 12.82 9.73
CA PRO A 228 -4.47 12.42 8.64
C PRO A 228 -3.70 11.81 7.46
N THR A 229 -2.58 12.44 7.10
CA THR A 229 -1.71 11.92 6.02
C THR A 229 -1.07 10.60 6.42
N ALA A 230 -0.58 10.49 7.65
CA ALA A 230 0.01 9.24 8.16
C ALA A 230 -1.01 8.09 8.20
N PHE A 231 -2.25 8.38 8.58
CA PHE A 231 -3.34 7.41 8.54
C PHE A 231 -3.66 6.95 7.11
N PHE A 232 -3.85 7.89 6.19
CA PHE A 232 -4.06 7.57 4.78
C PHE A 232 -2.94 6.67 4.24
N LEU A 233 -1.69 7.03 4.50
CA LEU A 233 -0.55 6.26 4.06
C LEU A 233 -0.48 4.87 4.72
N LEU A 234 -0.89 4.73 5.99
CA LEU A 234 -0.98 3.44 6.64
C LEU A 234 -1.96 2.50 5.90
N VAL A 235 -3.15 3.00 5.55
CA VAL A 235 -4.13 2.24 4.77
C VAL A 235 -3.55 1.81 3.42
N VAL A 236 -2.93 2.74 2.70
CA VAL A 236 -2.31 2.45 1.39
C VAL A 236 -1.16 1.45 1.51
N ASN A 237 -0.33 1.55 2.56
CA ASN A 237 0.79 0.60 2.76
C ASN A 237 0.30 -0.81 3.08
N VAL A 238 -0.81 -0.97 3.81
CA VAL A 238 -1.43 -2.27 4.05
C VAL A 238 -1.90 -2.87 2.72
N ILE A 239 -2.65 -2.12 1.93
CA ILE A 239 -3.13 -2.58 0.61
C ILE A 239 -1.95 -2.94 -0.30
N TYR A 240 -0.92 -2.09 -0.37
CA TYR A 240 0.30 -2.34 -1.13
C TYR A 240 0.99 -3.64 -0.72
N ALA A 241 1.18 -3.88 0.57
CA ALA A 241 1.84 -5.08 1.07
C ALA A 241 1.05 -6.37 0.81
N PHE A 242 -0.29 -6.29 0.75
CA PHE A 242 -1.13 -7.44 0.48
C PHE A 242 -1.25 -7.79 -1.01
N PHE A 243 -1.19 -6.79 -1.92
CA PHE A 243 -1.49 -7.01 -3.35
C PHE A 243 -0.36 -6.61 -4.29
N ASP A 244 0.19 -5.40 -4.15
CA ASP A 244 1.09 -4.82 -5.16
C ASP A 244 2.51 -5.40 -5.11
N THR A 245 2.86 -6.10 -4.02
CA THR A 245 4.16 -6.76 -3.85
C THR A 245 4.24 -8.12 -4.56
N PHE A 246 3.13 -8.63 -5.10
CA PHE A 246 3.10 -9.87 -5.86
C PHE A 246 4.20 -9.94 -6.93
N ALA A 247 4.28 -8.93 -7.80
CA ALA A 247 5.23 -8.92 -8.90
C ALA A 247 6.70 -8.86 -8.43
N VAL A 248 6.97 -8.22 -7.28
CA VAL A 248 8.31 -8.24 -6.68
C VAL A 248 8.68 -9.65 -6.22
N ILE A 249 7.77 -10.34 -5.54
CA ILE A 249 7.99 -11.71 -5.05
C ILE A 249 8.14 -12.70 -6.20
N ASP A 250 7.27 -12.59 -7.21
CA ASP A 250 7.31 -13.51 -8.36
C ASP A 250 8.61 -13.39 -9.16
N THR A 251 9.14 -12.16 -9.31
CA THR A 251 10.40 -11.91 -10.04
C THR A 251 11.65 -12.19 -9.21
N THR A 252 11.57 -12.17 -7.87
CA THR A 252 12.74 -12.36 -7.00
C THR A 252 12.86 -13.79 -6.49
N THR A 253 11.97 -14.20 -5.63
CA THR A 253 12.08 -15.44 -4.83
C THR A 253 11.09 -16.51 -5.24
N GLN A 254 10.05 -16.16 -6.00
CA GLN A 254 8.95 -17.07 -6.35
C GLN A 254 8.35 -17.77 -5.11
N GLY A 255 8.21 -17.02 -4.01
CA GLY A 255 7.70 -17.53 -2.74
C GLY A 255 8.70 -18.28 -1.87
N GLY A 256 9.90 -18.62 -2.40
CA GLY A 256 10.91 -19.45 -1.76
C GLY A 256 11.97 -18.71 -0.95
N PRO A 257 12.92 -19.48 -0.38
CA PRO A 257 12.98 -20.93 -0.30
C PRO A 257 11.87 -21.53 0.58
N GLY A 258 11.35 -22.69 0.21
CA GLY A 258 10.14 -23.25 0.82
C GLY A 258 8.93 -22.30 0.67
N THR A 259 8.38 -21.83 1.77
CA THR A 259 7.26 -20.86 1.82
C THR A 259 7.66 -19.53 2.45
N SER A 260 8.96 -19.27 2.62
CA SER A 260 9.46 -18.14 3.44
C SER A 260 9.07 -16.75 2.96
N THR A 261 8.77 -16.59 1.68
CA THR A 261 8.30 -15.33 1.08
C THR A 261 6.95 -15.49 0.36
N ALA A 262 6.28 -16.62 0.55
CA ALA A 262 4.98 -16.89 -0.02
C ALA A 262 3.88 -16.15 0.74
N ILE A 263 3.67 -14.87 0.45
CA ILE A 263 2.51 -14.11 0.98
C ILE A 263 1.21 -14.63 0.39
N LEU A 264 0.08 -14.31 1.03
CA LEU A 264 -1.24 -14.82 0.65
C LEU A 264 -1.57 -14.60 -0.83
N VAL A 265 -1.34 -13.42 -1.39
CA VAL A 265 -1.63 -13.17 -2.82
C VAL A 265 -0.76 -14.03 -3.73
N TYR A 266 0.49 -14.30 -3.35
CA TYR A 266 1.37 -15.17 -4.11
C TYR A 266 0.90 -16.63 -4.03
N LYS A 267 0.45 -17.09 -2.86
CA LYS A 267 -0.11 -18.43 -2.69
C LYS A 267 -1.38 -18.64 -3.52
N VAL A 268 -2.30 -17.68 -3.52
CA VAL A 268 -3.49 -17.68 -4.39
C VAL A 268 -3.10 -17.94 -5.85
N TYR A 269 -2.11 -17.20 -6.35
CA TYR A 269 -1.62 -17.37 -7.71
C TYR A 269 -0.96 -18.73 -7.92
N SER A 270 -0.09 -19.15 -7.01
CA SER A 270 0.63 -20.41 -7.12
C SER A 270 -0.31 -21.61 -7.13
N ASP A 271 -1.30 -21.64 -6.26
CA ASP A 271 -2.26 -22.73 -6.17
C ASP A 271 -3.22 -22.76 -7.37
N GLY A 272 -3.68 -21.57 -7.81
CA GLY A 272 -4.61 -21.46 -8.93
C GLY A 272 -3.97 -21.70 -10.30
N PHE A 273 -2.82 -21.08 -10.56
CA PHE A 273 -2.21 -21.11 -11.90
C PHE A 273 -1.12 -22.18 -12.08
N ARG A 274 -0.36 -22.47 -11.02
CA ARG A 274 0.68 -23.50 -11.07
C ARG A 274 0.17 -24.85 -10.58
N GLY A 275 -0.62 -24.83 -9.50
CA GLY A 275 -1.24 -26.02 -8.90
C GLY A 275 -2.54 -26.46 -9.57
N LEU A 276 -3.11 -25.63 -10.45
CA LEU A 276 -4.39 -25.87 -11.15
C LEU A 276 -5.56 -26.19 -10.21
N ASN A 277 -5.47 -25.75 -8.95
CA ASN A 277 -6.51 -25.90 -7.93
C ASN A 277 -7.35 -24.62 -7.85
N LEU A 278 -8.26 -24.44 -8.78
CA LEU A 278 -9.06 -23.22 -8.92
C LEU A 278 -10.03 -23.03 -7.74
N GLY A 279 -10.61 -24.12 -7.21
CA GLY A 279 -11.54 -24.05 -6.08
C GLY A 279 -10.86 -23.53 -4.80
N SER A 280 -9.70 -24.09 -4.45
CA SER A 280 -8.89 -23.63 -3.31
C SER A 280 -8.40 -22.19 -3.50
N SER A 281 -7.87 -21.86 -4.69
CA SER A 281 -7.41 -20.53 -5.03
C SER A 281 -8.53 -19.48 -4.93
N ALA A 282 -9.74 -19.81 -5.39
CA ALA A 282 -10.93 -18.96 -5.24
C ALA A 282 -11.31 -18.77 -3.76
N ALA A 283 -11.28 -19.84 -2.95
CA ALA A 283 -11.54 -19.77 -1.52
C ALA A 283 -10.50 -18.87 -0.80
N GLN A 284 -9.20 -19.02 -1.13
CA GLN A 284 -8.14 -18.15 -0.62
C GLN A 284 -8.36 -16.68 -1.02
N SER A 285 -8.80 -16.40 -2.26
CA SER A 285 -9.11 -15.06 -2.74
C SER A 285 -10.25 -14.42 -1.94
N VAL A 286 -11.29 -15.18 -1.64
CA VAL A 286 -12.41 -14.74 -0.81
C VAL A 286 -11.95 -14.43 0.62
N VAL A 287 -11.15 -15.30 1.23
CA VAL A 287 -10.60 -15.05 2.58
C VAL A 287 -9.71 -13.81 2.58
N LEU A 288 -8.84 -13.67 1.58
CA LEU A 288 -7.99 -12.49 1.43
C LEU A 288 -8.80 -11.20 1.31
N MET A 289 -9.86 -11.21 0.51
CA MET A 289 -10.79 -10.08 0.38
C MET A 289 -11.43 -9.73 1.72
N VAL A 290 -11.92 -10.72 2.46
CA VAL A 290 -12.54 -10.51 3.79
C VAL A 290 -11.53 -9.91 4.77
N ILE A 291 -10.29 -10.42 4.79
CA ILE A 291 -9.23 -9.90 5.67
C ILE A 291 -8.97 -8.42 5.36
N VAL A 292 -8.79 -8.05 4.10
CA VAL A 292 -8.48 -6.67 3.72
C VAL A 292 -9.65 -5.73 3.99
N VAL A 293 -10.88 -6.16 3.71
CA VAL A 293 -12.08 -5.38 4.04
C VAL A 293 -12.20 -5.19 5.55
N ALA A 294 -11.97 -6.24 6.35
CA ALA A 294 -12.00 -6.15 7.80
C ALA A 294 -10.90 -5.21 8.35
N LEU A 295 -9.66 -5.36 7.88
CA LEU A 295 -8.55 -4.47 8.26
C LEU A 295 -8.86 -3.02 7.92
N THR A 296 -9.35 -2.75 6.71
CA THR A 296 -9.72 -1.41 6.25
C THR A 296 -10.86 -0.84 7.12
N ALA A 297 -11.90 -1.62 7.39
CA ALA A 297 -13.01 -1.21 8.25
C ALA A 297 -12.54 -0.90 9.68
N ILE A 298 -11.64 -1.71 10.24
CA ILE A 298 -11.03 -1.49 11.55
C ILE A 298 -10.22 -0.19 11.53
N GLN A 299 -9.40 0.04 10.52
CA GLN A 299 -8.61 1.25 10.37
C GLN A 299 -9.50 2.49 10.36
N PHE A 300 -10.53 2.52 9.52
CA PHE A 300 -11.47 3.66 9.47
C PHE A 300 -12.27 3.85 10.76
N ARG A 301 -12.70 2.77 11.41
CA ARG A 301 -13.52 2.88 12.63
C ARG A 301 -12.74 3.35 13.86
N TYR A 302 -11.49 2.92 14.02
CA TYR A 302 -10.73 3.16 15.25
C TYR A 302 -9.70 4.27 15.13
N ILE A 303 -9.08 4.43 13.98
CA ILE A 303 -7.98 5.38 13.81
C ILE A 303 -8.52 6.74 13.39
N ASP A 304 -9.51 6.79 12.50
CA ASP A 304 -10.14 8.05 12.03
C ASP A 304 -10.70 8.90 13.19
N ARG A 305 -11.23 8.26 14.23
CA ARG A 305 -11.71 8.95 15.44
C ARG A 305 -10.61 9.67 16.26
N LYS A 306 -9.35 9.31 16.07
CA LYS A 306 -8.20 9.89 16.77
C LYS A 306 -7.45 10.92 15.92
N VAL A 307 -7.81 11.03 14.66
CA VAL A 307 -7.24 11.99 13.72
C VAL A 307 -7.90 13.35 13.95
N GLN A 308 -7.10 14.37 14.24
CA GLN A 308 -7.56 15.76 14.37
C GLN A 308 -7.49 16.41 12.99
N TYR A 309 -8.66 16.83 12.49
CA TYR A 309 -8.78 17.59 11.23
C TYR A 309 -8.68 19.10 11.51
#